data_88bd654a15fff6747dfe134722671c17
#
_entry.id   88bd654a15fff6747dfe134722671c17
#
_cell.length_a   1.000
_cell.length_b   1.000
_cell.length_c   1.000
_cell.angle_alpha   90.00
_cell.angle_beta   90.00
_cell.angle_gamma   90.00
#
_symmetry.space_group_name_H-M   'P 1'
#
loop_
_entity.id
_entity.type
_entity.pdbx_description
1 polymer ?
#
loop_
_entity_poly.entity_id
_entity_poly.type
_entity_poly.pdbx_seq_one_letter_code
_entity_poly.pdbx_strand_id
1 'polypeptide(L)'
;ITAKMKIKTSLTDVPFAITDAETLSEIGWNIWDNERSLEEGLMSEGAIRNLVKKYTVEELIQAYNVYVQEYVFPKMDILPDIHILDCTELEVNLNNSNYEGSEVISDEDGTRRGYKLSTLRGITGDAGILEEIKLGSIKQHDLELSRDMILKSKVLKAGDILINDRGFISRELLNQLKRERGVDTYIPLKTNMEAYEQAVSVAKEQNKWEAHPNKKRKSQKIAFVKALGCHWRSSEPEKDVELNACVVHDTKRDEYFVFVTTDLKKTAKQIIGIYELRPEIEEDYRQIKDFWKIEDFKSTKYNFIAFHVVMVLIGYLFFQLYKGMEEGGKYEGKTLPVAMKKYVEDRSKSIIIYSGQYFAIFGFLEFIQLYASCGTEVKQCLDPILSKV
;
A
#
# COMPACT_ATOMS: atom_id res chain seq x y z
N ILE A 1 15.52 2.02 2.86
CA ILE A 1 14.74 0.80 2.64
C ILE A 1 15.20 -0.30 3.62
N THR A 2 16.43 -0.78 3.56
CA THR A 2 16.97 -1.84 4.45
C THR A 2 16.69 -1.58 5.93
N ALA A 3 16.89 -0.33 6.41
CA ALA A 3 16.57 0.03 7.79
C ALA A 3 15.07 -0.18 8.10
N LYS A 4 14.17 0.18 7.17
CA LYS A 4 12.73 -0.06 7.34
C LYS A 4 12.37 -1.54 7.33
N MET A 5 12.99 -2.32 6.45
CA MET A 5 12.82 -3.78 6.45
C MET A 5 13.26 -4.42 7.77
N LYS A 6 14.26 -3.86 8.44
CA LYS A 6 14.67 -4.24 9.80
C LYS A 6 13.79 -3.62 10.90
N ILE A 7 12.66 -3.01 10.54
CA ILE A 7 11.73 -2.34 11.47
C ILE A 7 12.44 -1.26 12.29
N LYS A 8 13.42 -0.60 11.68
CA LYS A 8 14.10 0.54 12.27
C LYS A 8 13.37 1.82 11.88
N THR A 9 12.98 2.60 12.86
CA THR A 9 12.19 3.81 12.64
C THR A 9 12.99 5.09 12.80
N SER A 10 14.14 5.01 13.50
CA SER A 10 15.03 6.16 13.67
C SER A 10 16.03 6.31 12.52
N LEU A 11 16.31 7.54 12.11
CA LEU A 11 17.41 7.83 11.17
C LEU A 11 18.78 7.51 11.75
N THR A 12 18.93 7.53 13.06
CA THR A 12 20.18 7.14 13.77
C THR A 12 20.55 5.68 13.55
N ASP A 13 19.57 4.82 13.25
CA ASP A 13 19.81 3.39 12.99
C ASP A 13 20.24 3.11 11.54
N VAL A 14 20.03 4.06 10.62
CA VAL A 14 20.26 3.85 9.18
C VAL A 14 21.73 3.54 8.87
N PRO A 15 22.73 4.24 9.46
CA PRO A 15 24.15 3.96 9.19
C PRO A 15 24.56 2.50 9.46
N PHE A 16 23.87 1.84 10.39
CA PHE A 16 24.17 0.49 10.83
C PHE A 16 23.18 -0.57 10.27
N ALA A 17 22.37 -0.19 9.29
CA ALA A 17 21.37 -1.09 8.73
C ALA A 17 21.96 -2.11 7.76
N ILE A 18 23.10 -1.82 7.13
CA ILE A 18 23.82 -2.68 6.21
C ILE A 18 25.22 -2.87 6.76
N THR A 19 25.59 -4.10 6.99
CA THR A 19 26.87 -4.46 7.64
C THR A 19 27.64 -5.54 6.90
N ASP A 20 27.06 -6.14 5.86
CA ASP A 20 27.72 -7.17 5.05
C ASP A 20 28.42 -6.57 3.83
N ALA A 21 29.59 -7.10 3.49
CA ALA A 21 30.43 -6.57 2.44
C ALA A 21 29.83 -6.78 1.03
N GLU A 22 29.06 -7.84 0.82
CA GLU A 22 28.41 -8.15 -0.46
C GLU A 22 27.37 -7.10 -0.79
N THR A 23 26.41 -6.87 0.11
CA THR A 23 25.39 -5.82 -0.06
C THR A 23 26.02 -4.44 -0.22
N LEU A 24 27.11 -4.14 0.50
CA LEU A 24 27.85 -2.89 0.36
C LEU A 24 28.44 -2.74 -1.03
N SER A 25 29.06 -3.79 -1.56
CA SER A 25 29.62 -3.81 -2.92
C SER A 25 28.54 -3.66 -3.98
N GLU A 26 27.41 -4.35 -3.85
CA GLU A 26 26.28 -4.28 -4.79
C GLU A 26 25.69 -2.87 -4.90
N ILE A 27 25.65 -2.13 -3.81
CA ILE A 27 25.20 -0.73 -3.82
C ILE A 27 26.30 0.27 -4.20
N GLY A 28 27.45 -0.23 -4.64
CA GLY A 28 28.59 0.59 -5.09
C GLY A 28 29.39 1.23 -3.94
N TRP A 29 29.26 0.72 -2.72
CA TRP A 29 30.02 1.22 -1.58
C TRP A 29 31.28 0.39 -1.36
N ASN A 30 32.43 1.01 -1.64
CA ASN A 30 33.72 0.39 -1.34
C ASN A 30 34.23 0.89 0.02
N ILE A 31 34.22 0.03 1.02
CA ILE A 31 34.69 0.35 2.37
C ILE A 31 36.19 0.69 2.42
N TRP A 32 36.95 0.22 1.42
CA TRP A 32 38.41 0.43 1.36
C TRP A 32 38.78 1.78 0.74
N ASP A 33 37.90 2.36 -0.06
CA ASP A 33 38.09 3.66 -0.72
C ASP A 33 37.51 4.83 0.07
N ASN A 34 36.91 4.57 1.22
CA ASN A 34 36.32 5.60 2.06
C ASN A 34 37.20 5.92 3.26
N GLU A 35 37.47 7.20 3.45
CA GLU A 35 38.19 7.72 4.64
C GLU A 35 37.37 7.55 5.94
N ARG A 36 36.11 7.13 5.85
CA ARG A 36 35.26 6.90 7.03
C ARG A 36 35.59 5.59 7.69
N SER A 37 35.68 5.63 9.02
CA SER A 37 35.80 4.43 9.84
C SER A 37 34.53 3.60 9.81
N LEU A 38 34.63 2.29 10.05
CA LEU A 38 33.45 1.41 10.22
C LEU A 38 32.52 1.87 11.36
N GLU A 39 33.03 2.65 12.32
CA GLU A 39 32.29 3.21 13.43
C GLU A 39 31.34 4.34 12.98
N GLU A 40 31.66 5.05 11.91
CA GLU A 40 30.83 6.12 11.36
C GLU A 40 29.69 5.63 10.48
N GLY A 41 29.69 4.38 10.08
CA GLY A 41 28.68 3.75 9.23
C GLY A 41 28.66 4.27 7.79
N LEU A 42 27.78 3.68 6.98
CA LEU A 42 27.68 3.92 5.54
C LEU A 42 27.26 5.33 5.16
N MET A 43 26.26 5.85 5.85
CA MET A 43 25.69 7.16 5.57
C MET A 43 25.34 7.84 6.89
N SER A 44 25.89 9.00 7.13
CA SER A 44 25.60 9.72 8.36
C SER A 44 24.12 10.15 8.41
N GLU A 45 23.54 10.14 9.60
CA GLU A 45 22.22 10.70 9.85
C GLU A 45 22.11 12.14 9.32
N GLY A 46 23.17 12.94 9.50
CA GLY A 46 23.21 14.31 9.00
C GLY A 46 23.07 14.42 7.49
N ALA A 47 23.66 13.51 6.72
CA ALA A 47 23.55 13.48 5.26
C ALA A 47 22.09 13.24 4.84
N ILE A 48 21.41 12.28 5.47
CA ILE A 48 19.99 12.01 5.20
C ILE A 48 19.13 13.20 5.59
N ARG A 49 19.34 13.78 6.77
CA ARG A 49 18.61 14.97 7.23
C ARG A 49 18.78 16.14 6.27
N ASN A 50 19.99 16.38 5.80
CA ASN A 50 20.25 17.46 4.85
C ASN A 50 19.64 17.19 3.46
N LEU A 51 19.58 15.94 3.05
CA LEU A 51 18.88 15.54 1.83
C LEU A 51 17.38 15.82 1.93
N VAL A 52 16.71 15.30 2.97
CA VAL A 52 15.27 15.43 3.16
C VAL A 52 14.83 16.90 3.26
N LYS A 53 15.65 17.75 3.89
CA LYS A 53 15.35 19.19 3.99
C LYS A 53 15.33 19.93 2.65
N LYS A 54 15.90 19.37 1.59
CA LYS A 54 15.91 19.99 0.26
C LYS A 54 14.62 19.79 -0.51
N TYR A 55 13.78 18.85 -0.11
CA TYR A 55 12.57 18.47 -0.83
C TYR A 55 11.32 18.87 -0.07
N THR A 56 10.29 19.27 -0.82
CA THR A 56 8.93 19.46 -0.31
C THR A 56 8.24 18.14 -0.06
N VAL A 57 7.11 18.17 0.64
CA VAL A 57 6.27 16.97 0.84
C VAL A 57 5.79 16.40 -0.48
N GLU A 58 5.34 17.27 -1.38
CA GLU A 58 4.85 16.92 -2.71
C GLU A 58 5.93 16.21 -3.55
N GLU A 59 7.16 16.72 -3.55
CA GLU A 59 8.29 16.11 -4.26
C GLU A 59 8.63 14.72 -3.70
N LEU A 60 8.60 14.57 -2.38
CA LEU A 60 8.85 13.27 -1.74
C LEU A 60 7.76 12.24 -2.08
N ILE A 61 6.50 12.65 -2.06
CA ILE A 61 5.36 11.79 -2.44
C ILE A 61 5.45 11.45 -3.93
N GLN A 62 5.73 12.44 -4.77
CA GLN A 62 5.89 12.23 -6.21
C GLN A 62 7.06 11.29 -6.53
N ALA A 63 8.13 11.30 -5.74
CA ALA A 63 9.24 10.37 -5.91
C ALA A 63 8.79 8.91 -5.76
N TYR A 64 7.87 8.60 -4.85
CA TYR A 64 7.26 7.27 -4.76
C TYR A 64 6.48 6.91 -6.03
N ASN A 65 5.59 7.81 -6.47
CA ASN A 65 4.73 7.57 -7.62
C ASN A 65 5.57 7.36 -8.91
N VAL A 66 6.58 8.18 -9.12
CA VAL A 66 7.54 8.03 -10.24
C VAL A 66 8.31 6.71 -10.13
N TYR A 67 8.74 6.36 -8.92
CA TYR A 67 9.47 5.11 -8.70
C TYR A 67 8.65 3.88 -9.12
N VAL A 68 7.38 3.82 -8.73
CA VAL A 68 6.50 2.71 -9.14
C VAL A 68 6.31 2.68 -10.65
N GLN A 69 6.02 3.84 -11.26
CA GLN A 69 5.75 3.95 -12.70
C GLN A 69 6.96 3.62 -13.57
N GLU A 70 8.14 4.10 -13.20
CA GLU A 70 9.33 4.04 -14.07
C GLU A 70 10.23 2.84 -13.77
N TYR A 71 10.21 2.31 -12.56
CA TYR A 71 11.12 1.24 -12.15
C TYR A 71 10.44 -0.06 -11.76
N VAL A 72 9.18 -0.04 -11.33
CA VAL A 72 8.44 -1.25 -10.94
C VAL A 72 7.65 -1.77 -12.14
N PHE A 73 6.76 -0.99 -12.70
CA PHE A 73 5.87 -1.41 -13.79
C PHE A 73 6.59 -1.98 -15.02
N PRO A 74 7.72 -1.40 -15.51
CA PRO A 74 8.43 -1.97 -16.65
C PRO A 74 9.01 -3.38 -16.41
N LYS A 75 9.08 -3.81 -15.17
CA LYS A 75 9.59 -5.14 -14.76
C LYS A 75 8.50 -6.13 -14.43
N MET A 76 7.23 -5.72 -14.52
CA MET A 76 6.08 -6.60 -14.28
C MET A 76 5.62 -7.22 -15.58
N ASP A 77 5.38 -8.53 -15.58
CA ASP A 77 4.86 -9.27 -16.74
C ASP A 77 3.40 -8.90 -17.02
N ILE A 78 2.62 -8.65 -15.97
CA ILE A 78 1.20 -8.31 -16.05
C ILE A 78 0.96 -7.07 -15.21
N LEU A 79 0.46 -6.01 -15.84
CA LEU A 79 0.03 -4.80 -15.14
C LEU A 79 -1.38 -4.97 -14.59
N PRO A 80 -1.71 -4.32 -13.46
CA PRO A 80 -3.07 -4.26 -12.95
C PRO A 80 -4.04 -3.65 -13.97
N ASP A 81 -5.26 -4.18 -14.01
CA ASP A 81 -6.41 -3.65 -14.73
C ASP A 81 -7.61 -3.40 -13.80
N ILE A 82 -7.48 -3.81 -12.53
CA ILE A 82 -8.41 -3.53 -11.45
C ILE A 82 -7.68 -2.76 -10.37
N HIS A 83 -8.23 -1.62 -10.00
CA HIS A 83 -7.64 -0.72 -9.02
C HIS A 83 -8.63 -0.42 -7.90
N ILE A 84 -8.12 -0.25 -6.68
CA ILE A 84 -8.89 0.15 -5.51
C ILE A 84 -8.37 1.49 -5.02
N LEU A 85 -9.26 2.47 -4.87
CA LEU A 85 -8.95 3.75 -4.26
C LEU A 85 -9.54 3.81 -2.86
N ASP A 86 -8.71 4.11 -1.90
CA ASP A 86 -9.14 4.30 -0.51
C ASP A 86 -8.20 5.26 0.22
N CYS A 87 -8.63 5.74 1.39
CA CYS A 87 -7.85 6.57 2.29
C CYS A 87 -7.69 5.90 3.65
N THR A 88 -6.56 6.16 4.29
CA THR A 88 -6.35 5.80 5.70
C THR A 88 -5.81 6.99 6.47
N GLU A 89 -6.21 7.11 7.72
CA GLU A 89 -5.70 8.12 8.64
C GLU A 89 -4.37 7.63 9.23
N LEU A 90 -3.41 8.54 9.37
CA LEU A 90 -2.14 8.31 10.05
C LEU A 90 -2.12 9.17 11.30
N GLU A 91 -2.30 8.53 12.44
CA GLU A 91 -2.47 9.23 13.72
C GLU A 91 -1.14 9.62 14.36
N VAL A 92 -1.18 10.75 15.04
CA VAL A 92 -0.09 11.24 15.89
C VAL A 92 -0.64 11.58 17.28
N ASN A 93 0.26 11.85 18.23
CA ASN A 93 -0.16 12.25 19.59
C ASN A 93 -1.07 13.48 19.53
N LEU A 94 -2.32 13.33 19.99
CA LEU A 94 -3.36 14.36 19.98
C LEU A 94 -2.92 15.66 20.65
N ASN A 95 -2.18 15.55 21.75
CA ASN A 95 -1.78 16.69 22.58
C ASN A 95 -0.52 17.39 22.05
N ASN A 96 0.14 16.86 21.03
CA ASN A 96 1.35 17.46 20.47
C ASN A 96 1.02 18.26 19.21
N SER A 97 0.84 19.57 19.39
CA SER A 97 0.56 20.52 18.30
C SER A 97 1.77 20.83 17.40
N ASN A 98 2.97 20.34 17.74
CA ASN A 98 4.19 20.59 16.95
C ASN A 98 4.27 19.78 15.66
N TYR A 99 3.39 18.79 15.46
CA TYR A 99 3.32 18.04 14.21
C TYR A 99 2.86 18.94 13.06
N GLU A 100 3.79 19.38 12.23
CA GLU A 100 3.55 20.28 11.10
C GLU A 100 2.59 19.64 10.08
N GLY A 101 1.60 20.40 9.59
CA GLY A 101 0.60 19.94 8.64
C GLY A 101 -0.46 18.98 9.22
N SER A 102 -0.35 18.61 10.52
CA SER A 102 -1.39 17.81 11.17
C SER A 102 -2.56 18.69 11.61
N GLU A 103 -3.75 18.13 11.56
CA GLU A 103 -4.98 18.75 12.06
C GLU A 103 -5.71 17.81 13.01
N VAL A 104 -6.76 18.30 13.67
CA VAL A 104 -7.59 17.55 14.62
C VAL A 104 -8.98 17.40 14.05
N ILE A 105 -9.51 16.16 14.03
CA ILE A 105 -10.91 15.87 13.74
C ILE A 105 -11.60 15.31 14.97
N SER A 106 -12.91 15.49 15.06
CA SER A 106 -13.77 14.91 16.08
C SER A 106 -15.03 14.40 15.41
N ASP A 107 -15.30 13.14 15.57
CA ASP A 107 -16.48 12.45 15.04
C ASP A 107 -16.95 11.36 16.01
N GLU A 108 -17.78 10.41 15.54
CA GLU A 108 -18.33 9.31 16.35
C GLU A 108 -17.23 8.38 16.89
N ASP A 109 -16.10 8.25 16.18
CA ASP A 109 -14.95 7.43 16.59
C ASP A 109 -14.02 8.12 17.59
N GLY A 110 -14.28 9.41 17.89
CA GLY A 110 -13.55 10.20 18.88
C GLY A 110 -12.76 11.35 18.29
N THR A 111 -11.88 11.92 19.13
CA THR A 111 -11.02 13.05 18.72
C THR A 111 -9.61 12.54 18.46
N ARG A 112 -9.08 12.80 17.27
CA ARG A 112 -7.75 12.37 16.84
C ARG A 112 -7.04 13.44 16.01
N ARG A 113 -5.72 13.41 16.03
CA ARG A 113 -4.84 14.30 15.26
C ARG A 113 -4.02 13.49 14.29
N GLY A 114 -3.81 14.00 13.09
CA GLY A 114 -2.93 13.29 12.15
C GLY A 114 -2.97 13.81 10.72
N TYR A 115 -2.68 12.89 9.84
CA TYR A 115 -2.63 13.05 8.40
C TYR A 115 -3.57 12.05 7.73
N LYS A 116 -3.82 12.23 6.46
CA LYS A 116 -4.58 11.29 5.63
C LYS A 116 -3.71 10.84 4.46
N LEU A 117 -3.60 9.55 4.29
CA LEU A 117 -2.92 8.91 3.17
C LEU A 117 -3.97 8.34 2.21
N SER A 118 -4.04 8.91 1.00
CA SER A 118 -4.80 8.32 -0.11
C SER A 118 -3.90 7.39 -0.89
N THR A 119 -4.40 6.21 -1.25
CA THR A 119 -3.66 5.21 -2.02
C THR A 119 -4.50 4.66 -3.16
N LEU A 120 -3.87 4.49 -4.30
CA LEU A 120 -4.38 3.69 -5.41
C LEU A 120 -3.66 2.34 -5.37
N ARG A 121 -4.41 1.26 -5.25
CA ARG A 121 -3.92 -0.11 -5.17
C ARG A 121 -4.29 -0.87 -6.44
N GLY A 122 -3.32 -1.38 -7.17
CA GLY A 122 -3.55 -2.29 -8.29
C GLY A 122 -3.60 -3.74 -7.84
N ILE A 123 -4.42 -4.55 -8.51
CA ILE A 123 -4.54 -5.99 -8.28
C ILE A 123 -3.86 -6.74 -9.42
N THR A 124 -2.90 -7.62 -9.07
CA THR A 124 -2.23 -8.52 -10.00
C THR A 124 -2.27 -9.95 -9.44
N GLY A 125 -3.14 -10.80 -9.98
CA GLY A 125 -3.32 -12.15 -9.45
C GLY A 125 -3.69 -12.12 -7.96
N ASP A 126 -2.91 -12.80 -7.12
CA ASP A 126 -3.10 -12.85 -5.65
C ASP A 126 -2.34 -11.73 -4.91
N ALA A 127 -1.62 -10.87 -5.62
CA ALA A 127 -0.83 -9.79 -5.04
C ALA A 127 -1.47 -8.42 -5.31
N GLY A 128 -1.25 -7.48 -4.40
CA GLY A 128 -1.63 -6.08 -4.58
C GLY A 128 -0.39 -5.18 -4.54
N ILE A 129 -0.44 -4.10 -5.30
CA ILE A 129 0.64 -3.10 -5.34
C ILE A 129 0.03 -1.74 -5.05
N LEU A 130 0.58 -1.03 -4.08
CA LEU A 130 0.25 0.38 -3.88
C LEU A 130 0.94 1.19 -4.98
N GLU A 131 0.18 1.71 -5.94
CA GLU A 131 0.69 2.26 -7.19
C GLU A 131 0.93 3.75 -7.14
N GLU A 132 -0.02 4.48 -6.59
CA GLU A 132 0.05 5.92 -6.40
C GLU A 132 -0.42 6.29 -5.02
N ILE A 133 0.20 7.32 -4.45
CA ILE A 133 -0.12 7.82 -3.11
C ILE A 133 -0.25 9.34 -3.11
N LYS A 134 -1.02 9.86 -2.14
CA LYS A 134 -1.06 11.27 -1.80
C LYS A 134 -1.22 11.45 -0.29
N LEU A 135 -0.50 12.40 0.27
CA LEU A 135 -0.55 12.71 1.70
C LEU A 135 -1.18 14.08 1.90
N GLY A 136 -2.10 14.18 2.84
CA GLY A 136 -2.78 15.43 3.16
C GLY A 136 -3.15 15.54 4.64
N SER A 137 -3.90 16.58 4.98
CA SER A 137 -4.45 16.75 6.32
C SER A 137 -5.53 15.72 6.61
N ILE A 138 -5.61 15.26 7.87
CA ILE A 138 -6.67 14.33 8.32
C ILE A 138 -8.09 14.90 8.09
N LYS A 139 -8.24 16.22 8.10
CA LYS A 139 -9.52 16.91 7.83
C LYS A 139 -9.95 16.90 6.38
N GLN A 140 -8.99 16.76 5.46
CA GLN A 140 -9.29 16.83 4.05
C GLN A 140 -10.24 15.68 3.65
N HIS A 141 -11.30 16.00 2.91
CA HIS A 141 -12.24 14.97 2.45
C HIS A 141 -11.56 14.02 1.46
N ASP A 142 -11.85 12.72 1.53
CA ASP A 142 -11.20 11.67 0.75
C ASP A 142 -11.23 11.96 -0.75
N LEU A 143 -12.40 12.38 -1.25
CA LEU A 143 -12.58 12.77 -2.64
C LEU A 143 -11.70 13.96 -3.03
N GLU A 144 -11.63 15.01 -2.20
CA GLU A 144 -10.82 16.20 -2.46
C GLU A 144 -9.33 15.86 -2.51
N LEU A 145 -8.86 15.05 -1.54
CA LEU A 145 -7.48 14.61 -1.50
C LEU A 145 -7.11 13.81 -2.76
N SER A 146 -7.99 12.92 -3.22
CA SER A 146 -7.66 11.92 -4.22
C SER A 146 -8.00 12.30 -5.65
N ARG A 147 -8.95 13.24 -5.86
CA ARG A 147 -9.52 13.56 -7.18
C ARG A 147 -8.45 13.85 -8.24
N ASP A 148 -7.54 14.76 -7.92
CA ASP A 148 -6.47 15.16 -8.85
C ASP A 148 -5.50 14.01 -9.14
N MET A 149 -5.19 13.18 -8.11
CA MET A 149 -4.34 12.01 -8.27
C MET A 149 -4.93 11.06 -9.32
N ILE A 150 -6.19 10.65 -9.16
CA ILE A 150 -6.81 9.67 -10.06
C ILE A 150 -7.12 10.24 -11.46
N LEU A 151 -7.53 11.52 -11.57
CA LEU A 151 -7.79 12.14 -12.88
C LEU A 151 -6.51 12.34 -13.69
N LYS A 152 -5.37 12.58 -13.03
CA LYS A 152 -4.04 12.77 -13.65
C LYS A 152 -3.17 11.52 -13.58
N SER A 153 -3.68 10.43 -13.03
CA SER A 153 -2.95 9.17 -12.86
C SER A 153 -2.32 8.70 -14.17
N LYS A 154 -1.08 8.28 -14.11
CA LYS A 154 -0.37 7.66 -15.24
C LYS A 154 -0.49 6.15 -15.25
N VAL A 155 -0.98 5.56 -14.16
CA VAL A 155 -1.17 4.11 -14.04
C VAL A 155 -2.55 3.68 -14.53
N LEU A 156 -3.61 4.46 -14.27
CA LEU A 156 -4.96 4.18 -14.78
C LEU A 156 -5.02 4.36 -16.30
N LYS A 157 -5.49 3.35 -17.00
CA LYS A 157 -5.63 3.30 -18.47
C LYS A 157 -7.08 3.12 -18.88
N ALA A 158 -7.37 3.41 -20.14
CA ALA A 158 -8.69 3.15 -20.71
C ALA A 158 -9.00 1.66 -20.71
N GLY A 159 -10.15 1.29 -20.19
CA GLY A 159 -10.58 -0.09 -19.99
C GLY A 159 -10.37 -0.63 -18.58
N ASP A 160 -9.60 0.07 -17.75
CA ASP A 160 -9.39 -0.31 -16.35
C ASP A 160 -10.64 -0.13 -15.50
N ILE A 161 -10.65 -0.83 -14.38
CA ILE A 161 -11.70 -0.79 -13.37
C ILE A 161 -11.17 -0.06 -12.13
N LEU A 162 -11.96 0.88 -11.60
CA LEU A 162 -11.69 1.57 -10.35
C LEU A 162 -12.79 1.27 -9.33
N ILE A 163 -12.41 0.68 -8.21
CA ILE A 163 -13.29 0.38 -7.08
C ILE A 163 -13.10 1.46 -6.01
N ASN A 164 -14.18 2.10 -5.61
CA ASN A 164 -14.16 3.19 -4.61
C ASN A 164 -15.09 2.89 -3.44
N ASP A 165 -14.80 3.47 -2.27
CA ASP A 165 -15.74 3.52 -1.16
C ASP A 165 -16.72 4.68 -1.29
N ARG A 166 -17.76 4.70 -0.42
CA ARG A 166 -18.79 5.75 -0.30
C ARG A 166 -18.22 7.16 -0.06
N GLY A 167 -17.02 7.27 0.50
CA GLY A 167 -16.31 8.53 0.67
C GLY A 167 -16.01 9.25 -0.65
N PHE A 168 -15.91 8.50 -1.75
CA PHE A 168 -15.56 9.04 -3.07
C PHE A 168 -16.77 9.29 -3.97
N ILE A 169 -17.99 9.28 -3.43
CA ILE A 169 -19.21 9.39 -4.22
C ILE A 169 -19.33 10.78 -4.84
N SER A 170 -19.20 10.86 -6.17
CA SER A 170 -19.36 12.08 -6.96
C SER A 170 -19.76 11.71 -8.38
N ARG A 171 -20.88 12.25 -8.82
CA ARG A 171 -21.40 12.01 -10.19
C ARG A 171 -20.45 12.59 -11.24
N GLU A 172 -19.93 13.79 -10.97
CA GLU A 172 -18.98 14.48 -11.82
C GLU A 172 -17.68 13.66 -12.00
N LEU A 173 -17.19 13.07 -10.92
CA LEU A 173 -15.99 12.23 -10.97
C LEU A 173 -16.22 10.98 -11.81
N LEU A 174 -17.36 10.28 -11.63
CA LEU A 174 -17.70 9.12 -12.44
C LEU A 174 -17.77 9.47 -13.92
N ASN A 175 -18.42 10.60 -14.26
CA ASN A 175 -18.53 11.10 -15.61
C ASN A 175 -17.16 11.38 -16.24
N GLN A 176 -16.27 12.06 -15.50
CA GLN A 176 -14.91 12.38 -15.95
C GLN A 176 -14.08 11.12 -16.16
N LEU A 177 -14.06 10.19 -15.21
CA LEU A 177 -13.32 8.93 -15.32
C LEU A 177 -13.77 8.13 -16.55
N LYS A 178 -15.08 8.00 -16.76
CA LYS A 178 -15.61 7.23 -17.90
C LYS A 178 -15.36 7.92 -19.23
N ARG A 179 -15.65 9.22 -19.35
CA ARG A 179 -15.62 9.95 -20.62
C ARG A 179 -14.23 10.37 -21.05
N GLU A 180 -13.41 10.83 -20.09
CA GLU A 180 -12.09 11.40 -20.39
C GLU A 180 -10.98 10.36 -20.29
N ARG A 181 -11.15 9.38 -19.37
CA ARG A 181 -10.14 8.38 -19.11
C ARG A 181 -10.49 6.98 -19.62
N GLY A 182 -11.78 6.72 -19.93
CA GLY A 182 -12.24 5.39 -20.31
C GLY A 182 -12.24 4.37 -19.18
N VAL A 183 -12.14 4.82 -17.91
CA VAL A 183 -12.09 3.98 -16.71
C VAL A 183 -13.50 3.70 -16.21
N ASP A 184 -13.79 2.44 -15.90
CA ASP A 184 -15.05 2.03 -15.31
C ASP A 184 -14.99 2.07 -13.78
N THR A 185 -16.00 2.68 -13.15
CA THR A 185 -16.05 2.85 -11.69
C THR A 185 -17.09 1.95 -11.06
N TYR A 186 -16.76 1.41 -9.88
CA TYR A 186 -17.64 0.61 -9.03
C TYR A 186 -17.72 1.24 -7.65
N ILE A 187 -18.91 1.69 -7.24
CA ILE A 187 -19.08 2.44 -5.99
C ILE A 187 -20.43 2.14 -5.32
N PRO A 188 -20.51 2.03 -3.99
CA PRO A 188 -21.78 1.89 -3.29
C PRO A 188 -22.50 3.24 -3.14
N LEU A 189 -23.82 3.24 -3.29
CA LEU A 189 -24.64 4.41 -3.02
C LEU A 189 -24.92 4.56 -1.52
N LYS A 190 -25.09 5.81 -1.08
CA LYS A 190 -25.58 6.14 0.27
C LYS A 190 -27.10 5.95 0.31
N THR A 191 -27.62 5.51 1.46
CA THR A 191 -29.04 5.21 1.67
C THR A 191 -29.96 6.41 1.53
N ASN A 192 -29.44 7.61 1.71
CA ASN A 192 -30.19 8.88 1.57
C ASN A 192 -30.21 9.46 0.14
N MET A 193 -29.76 8.69 -0.86
CA MET A 193 -29.76 9.13 -2.26
C MET A 193 -31.03 8.64 -2.99
N GLU A 194 -31.63 9.49 -3.83
CA GLU A 194 -32.76 9.12 -4.68
C GLU A 194 -32.45 7.88 -5.54
N ALA A 195 -31.25 7.82 -6.13
CA ALA A 195 -30.82 6.67 -6.93
C ALA A 195 -30.79 5.35 -6.13
N TYR A 196 -30.49 5.41 -4.84
CA TYR A 196 -30.55 4.24 -3.96
C TYR A 196 -32.00 3.76 -3.80
N GLU A 197 -32.95 4.67 -3.48
CA GLU A 197 -34.36 4.36 -3.29
C GLU A 197 -34.98 3.79 -4.56
N GLN A 198 -34.66 4.39 -5.70
CA GLN A 198 -35.13 3.93 -7.01
C GLN A 198 -34.57 2.56 -7.37
N ALA A 199 -33.29 2.30 -7.15
CA ALA A 199 -32.71 0.99 -7.41
C ALA A 199 -33.39 -0.11 -6.58
N VAL A 200 -33.62 0.15 -5.30
CA VAL A 200 -34.34 -0.79 -4.41
C VAL A 200 -35.77 -1.00 -4.84
N SER A 201 -36.52 0.07 -5.22
CA SER A 201 -37.89 -0.01 -5.71
C SER A 201 -37.98 -0.88 -6.97
N VAL A 202 -37.15 -0.58 -7.97
CA VAL A 202 -37.10 -1.34 -9.24
C VAL A 202 -36.77 -2.78 -9.01
N ALA A 203 -35.78 -3.09 -8.11
CA ALA A 203 -35.42 -4.46 -7.79
C ALA A 203 -36.58 -5.24 -7.15
N LYS A 204 -37.33 -4.60 -6.25
CA LYS A 204 -38.56 -5.16 -5.64
C LYS A 204 -39.67 -5.41 -6.66
N GLU A 205 -39.92 -4.46 -7.53
CA GLU A 205 -40.95 -4.58 -8.57
C GLU A 205 -40.65 -5.68 -9.58
N GLN A 206 -39.38 -5.75 -10.04
CA GLN A 206 -38.96 -6.79 -10.97
C GLN A 206 -39.01 -8.19 -10.33
N ASN A 207 -38.81 -8.28 -9.02
CA ASN A 207 -38.80 -9.50 -8.23
C ASN A 207 -37.92 -10.64 -8.80
N LYS A 208 -36.80 -10.25 -9.46
CA LYS A 208 -35.82 -11.18 -10.09
C LYS A 208 -34.58 -11.30 -9.23
N TRP A 209 -34.75 -11.96 -8.10
CA TRP A 209 -33.67 -12.17 -7.13
C TRP A 209 -32.88 -13.44 -7.42
N GLU A 210 -31.57 -13.33 -7.47
CA GLU A 210 -30.63 -14.45 -7.57
C GLU A 210 -29.85 -14.62 -6.28
N ALA A 211 -29.30 -15.82 -6.06
CA ALA A 211 -28.41 -16.05 -4.91
C ALA A 211 -27.11 -15.24 -5.09
N HIS A 212 -26.58 -14.74 -3.97
CA HIS A 212 -25.28 -14.06 -3.95
C HIS A 212 -24.17 -15.03 -4.44
N PRO A 213 -23.23 -14.60 -5.32
CA PRO A 213 -22.19 -15.48 -5.87
C PRO A 213 -21.25 -16.02 -4.78
N ASN A 214 -21.01 -15.25 -3.71
CA ASN A 214 -20.21 -15.70 -2.58
C ASN A 214 -21.02 -16.64 -1.66
N LYS A 215 -20.65 -17.93 -1.65
CA LYS A 215 -21.31 -18.99 -0.88
C LYS A 215 -21.33 -18.75 0.63
N LYS A 216 -20.47 -17.87 1.15
CA LYS A 216 -20.47 -17.50 2.58
C LYS A 216 -21.62 -16.55 2.93
N ARG A 217 -22.18 -15.84 1.96
CA ARG A 217 -23.28 -14.86 2.12
C ARG A 217 -24.65 -15.47 1.81
N LYS A 218 -24.98 -16.59 2.46
CA LYS A 218 -26.21 -17.38 2.21
C LYS A 218 -27.53 -16.62 2.41
N SER A 219 -27.54 -15.60 3.29
CA SER A 219 -28.74 -14.78 3.54
C SER A 219 -28.92 -13.64 2.53
N GLN A 220 -27.96 -13.46 1.62
CA GLN A 220 -28.01 -12.37 0.68
C GLN A 220 -28.47 -12.82 -0.70
N LYS A 221 -29.35 -12.01 -1.30
CA LYS A 221 -29.81 -12.14 -2.67
C LYS A 221 -29.44 -10.89 -3.45
N ILE A 222 -29.26 -11.02 -4.74
CA ILE A 222 -28.89 -9.93 -5.63
C ILE A 222 -29.92 -9.74 -6.74
N ALA A 223 -30.13 -8.50 -7.15
CA ALA A 223 -30.94 -8.15 -8.29
C ALA A 223 -30.19 -7.16 -9.20
N PHE A 224 -30.47 -7.19 -10.49
CA PHE A 224 -29.85 -6.32 -11.48
C PHE A 224 -30.80 -5.20 -11.90
N VAL A 225 -30.34 -3.96 -11.82
CA VAL A 225 -31.08 -2.78 -12.24
C VAL A 225 -30.30 -2.06 -13.33
N LYS A 226 -30.95 -1.83 -14.48
CA LYS A 226 -30.38 -1.09 -15.61
C LYS A 226 -30.84 0.38 -15.60
N ALA A 227 -30.02 1.20 -16.26
CA ALA A 227 -30.38 2.58 -16.61
C ALA A 227 -30.71 3.45 -15.39
N LEU A 228 -29.93 3.34 -14.32
CA LEU A 228 -30.17 4.10 -13.09
C LEU A 228 -29.70 5.55 -13.17
N GLY A 229 -28.94 5.92 -14.19
CA GLY A 229 -28.27 7.22 -14.32
C GLY A 229 -29.22 8.43 -14.28
N CYS A 230 -30.50 8.26 -14.68
CA CYS A 230 -31.50 9.33 -14.64
C CYS A 230 -31.89 9.77 -13.21
N HIS A 231 -31.65 8.95 -12.20
CA HIS A 231 -32.00 9.22 -10.80
C HIS A 231 -30.79 9.76 -9.99
N TRP A 232 -29.66 9.97 -10.63
CA TRP A 232 -28.50 10.62 -10.03
C TRP A 232 -27.85 11.53 -11.06
N ARG A 233 -28.21 12.81 -11.04
CA ARG A 233 -27.77 13.81 -12.00
C ARG A 233 -26.57 14.60 -11.48
N SER A 234 -25.67 14.95 -12.39
CA SER A 234 -24.61 15.93 -12.14
C SER A 234 -25.11 17.35 -12.35
N SER A 235 -24.23 18.31 -12.13
CA SER A 235 -24.46 19.73 -12.50
C SER A 235 -24.62 19.94 -14.03
N GLU A 236 -24.09 19.00 -14.84
CA GLU A 236 -24.16 19.00 -16.31
C GLU A 236 -24.83 17.71 -16.81
N PRO A 237 -26.16 17.59 -16.74
CA PRO A 237 -26.89 16.34 -17.03
C PRO A 237 -26.68 15.76 -18.44
N GLU A 238 -26.31 16.60 -19.40
CA GLU A 238 -25.99 16.17 -20.77
C GLU A 238 -24.65 15.42 -20.86
N LYS A 239 -23.82 15.55 -19.84
CA LYS A 239 -22.57 14.81 -19.69
C LYS A 239 -22.69 13.54 -18.85
N ASP A 240 -23.89 13.27 -18.30
CA ASP A 240 -24.09 12.10 -17.46
C ASP A 240 -23.94 10.81 -18.24
N VAL A 241 -23.06 9.92 -17.76
CA VAL A 241 -22.93 8.57 -18.29
C VAL A 241 -24.01 7.67 -17.70
N GLU A 242 -24.40 6.62 -18.42
CA GLU A 242 -25.37 5.64 -17.93
C GLU A 242 -24.77 4.81 -16.80
N LEU A 243 -25.64 4.34 -15.90
CA LEU A 243 -25.26 3.50 -14.75
C LEU A 243 -26.10 2.23 -14.70
N ASN A 244 -25.48 1.12 -14.43
CA ASN A 244 -26.15 -0.10 -13.99
C ASN A 244 -25.91 -0.31 -12.50
N ALA A 245 -26.79 -1.07 -11.85
CA ALA A 245 -26.65 -1.37 -10.43
C ALA A 245 -26.85 -2.87 -10.12
N CYS A 246 -26.15 -3.30 -9.09
CA CYS A 246 -26.43 -4.51 -8.34
C CYS A 246 -27.04 -4.13 -6.99
N VAL A 247 -28.27 -4.56 -6.75
CA VAL A 247 -28.94 -4.41 -5.44
C VAL A 247 -28.77 -5.70 -4.67
N VAL A 248 -28.19 -5.61 -3.48
CA VAL A 248 -28.04 -6.73 -2.53
C VAL A 248 -29.09 -6.60 -1.45
N HIS A 249 -29.86 -7.64 -1.19
CA HIS A 249 -30.82 -7.73 -0.10
C HIS A 249 -30.35 -8.77 0.92
N ASP A 250 -30.02 -8.32 2.13
CA ASP A 250 -29.76 -9.22 3.25
C ASP A 250 -31.12 -9.58 3.91
N THR A 251 -31.60 -10.79 3.61
CA THR A 251 -32.92 -11.26 4.06
C THR A 251 -33.01 -11.51 5.57
N LYS A 252 -31.89 -11.56 6.30
CA LYS A 252 -31.90 -11.73 7.77
C LYS A 252 -32.12 -10.40 8.49
N ARG A 253 -31.54 -9.33 7.93
CA ARG A 253 -31.59 -7.97 8.52
C ARG A 253 -32.66 -7.10 7.87
N ASP A 254 -33.18 -7.55 6.72
CA ASP A 254 -34.02 -6.78 5.80
C ASP A 254 -33.37 -5.46 5.36
N GLU A 255 -32.06 -5.53 5.10
CA GLU A 255 -31.25 -4.40 4.69
C GLU A 255 -30.90 -4.51 3.21
N TYR A 256 -30.80 -3.36 2.55
CA TYR A 256 -30.43 -3.27 1.13
C TYR A 256 -29.10 -2.53 0.98
N PHE A 257 -28.30 -2.96 0.01
CA PHE A 257 -27.08 -2.29 -0.42
C PHE A 257 -27.12 -2.15 -1.93
N VAL A 258 -26.74 -0.98 -2.45
CA VAL A 258 -26.78 -0.69 -3.89
C VAL A 258 -25.35 -0.36 -4.36
N PHE A 259 -24.88 -1.12 -5.32
CA PHE A 259 -23.57 -0.92 -5.96
C PHE A 259 -23.79 -0.52 -7.41
N VAL A 260 -23.28 0.65 -7.79
CA VAL A 260 -23.42 1.16 -9.17
C VAL A 260 -22.11 1.07 -9.93
N THR A 261 -22.22 0.97 -11.24
CA THR A 261 -21.06 0.98 -12.13
C THR A 261 -21.38 1.69 -13.45
N THR A 262 -20.33 2.27 -14.05
CA THR A 262 -20.34 2.78 -15.43
C THR A 262 -20.06 1.69 -16.46
N ASP A 263 -19.68 0.47 -16.04
CA ASP A 263 -19.52 -0.68 -16.93
C ASP A 263 -20.87 -1.33 -17.24
N LEU A 264 -21.44 -0.94 -18.37
CA LEU A 264 -22.76 -1.41 -18.78
C LEU A 264 -22.82 -2.87 -19.26
N LYS A 265 -21.66 -3.53 -19.41
CA LYS A 265 -21.58 -4.91 -19.92
C LYS A 265 -21.68 -5.95 -18.81
N LYS A 266 -21.51 -5.56 -17.54
CA LYS A 266 -21.47 -6.49 -16.41
C LYS A 266 -22.85 -6.84 -15.88
N THR A 267 -22.97 -8.09 -15.45
CA THR A 267 -24.14 -8.62 -14.72
C THR A 267 -24.07 -8.28 -13.23
N ALA A 268 -25.19 -8.43 -12.50
CA ALA A 268 -25.21 -8.22 -11.05
C ALA A 268 -24.14 -9.05 -10.30
N LYS A 269 -23.96 -10.32 -10.69
CA LYS A 269 -22.93 -11.20 -10.10
C LYS A 269 -21.50 -10.68 -10.30
N GLN A 270 -21.23 -10.15 -11.50
CA GLN A 270 -19.93 -9.59 -11.81
C GLN A 270 -19.69 -8.26 -11.08
N ILE A 271 -20.73 -7.40 -10.98
CA ILE A 271 -20.64 -6.12 -10.26
C ILE A 271 -20.27 -6.36 -8.81
N ILE A 272 -21.03 -7.22 -8.11
CA ILE A 272 -20.75 -7.47 -6.70
C ILE A 272 -19.44 -8.25 -6.50
N GLY A 273 -19.11 -9.18 -7.40
CA GLY A 273 -17.86 -9.93 -7.34
C GLY A 273 -16.63 -9.03 -7.48
N ILE A 274 -16.68 -8.02 -8.35
CA ILE A 274 -15.61 -7.02 -8.49
C ILE A 274 -15.53 -6.16 -7.22
N TYR A 275 -16.69 -5.66 -6.72
CA TYR A 275 -16.68 -4.81 -5.53
C TYR A 275 -16.19 -5.55 -4.27
N GLU A 276 -16.39 -6.87 -4.17
CA GLU A 276 -15.89 -7.70 -3.05
C GLU A 276 -14.36 -7.77 -2.95
N LEU A 277 -13.62 -7.24 -3.93
CA LEU A 277 -12.16 -7.07 -3.84
C LEU A 277 -11.73 -5.88 -2.98
N ARG A 278 -12.64 -4.91 -2.72
CA ARG A 278 -12.33 -3.70 -1.96
C ARG A 278 -11.67 -3.94 -0.59
N PRO A 279 -12.07 -4.93 0.22
CA PRO A 279 -11.44 -5.16 1.52
C PRO A 279 -9.94 -5.49 1.48
N GLU A 280 -9.38 -5.81 0.32
CA GLU A 280 -7.95 -6.13 0.21
C GLU A 280 -7.06 -4.93 0.55
N ILE A 281 -7.49 -3.69 0.26
CA ILE A 281 -6.73 -2.49 0.62
C ILE A 281 -6.73 -2.23 2.13
N GLU A 282 -7.80 -2.64 2.84
CA GLU A 282 -7.88 -2.53 4.30
C GLU A 282 -6.86 -3.46 4.98
N GLU A 283 -6.62 -4.63 4.38
CA GLU A 283 -5.59 -5.54 4.86
C GLU A 283 -4.18 -4.95 4.65
N ASP A 284 -3.92 -4.30 3.51
CA ASP A 284 -2.66 -3.59 3.28
C ASP A 284 -2.46 -2.48 4.33
N TYR A 285 -3.49 -1.68 4.61
CA TYR A 285 -3.43 -0.65 5.65
C TYR A 285 -3.14 -1.24 7.03
N ARG A 286 -3.82 -2.32 7.40
CA ARG A 286 -3.55 -3.02 8.66
C ARG A 286 -2.09 -3.45 8.73
N GLN A 287 -1.55 -4.02 7.65
CA GLN A 287 -0.15 -4.47 7.62
C GLN A 287 0.84 -3.32 7.76
N ILE A 288 0.69 -2.23 7.02
CA ILE A 288 1.62 -1.10 7.10
C ILE A 288 1.55 -0.39 8.45
N LYS A 289 0.38 -0.35 9.11
CA LYS A 289 0.23 0.22 10.46
C LYS A 289 0.80 -0.69 11.53
N ASP A 290 0.34 -1.95 11.58
CA ASP A 290 0.65 -2.87 12.68
C ASP A 290 2.10 -3.37 12.62
N PHE A 291 2.60 -3.70 11.42
CA PHE A 291 3.87 -4.40 11.28
C PHE A 291 4.99 -3.51 10.74
N TRP A 292 4.70 -2.62 9.79
CA TRP A 292 5.69 -1.68 9.23
C TRP A 292 5.78 -0.37 9.99
N LYS A 293 4.92 -0.16 10.99
CA LYS A 293 4.94 1.00 11.89
C LYS A 293 4.97 2.33 11.14
N ILE A 294 4.06 2.51 10.18
CA ILE A 294 3.99 3.74 9.38
C ILE A 294 3.69 4.98 10.22
N GLU A 295 3.04 4.81 11.37
CA GLU A 295 2.68 5.89 12.30
C GLU A 295 3.76 6.17 13.36
N ASP A 296 4.86 5.41 13.41
CA ASP A 296 5.95 5.63 14.37
C ASP A 296 6.88 6.76 13.93
N PHE A 297 6.34 7.97 13.89
CA PHE A 297 7.05 9.17 13.47
C PHE A 297 8.06 9.63 14.53
N LYS A 298 9.34 9.75 14.16
CA LYS A 298 10.41 10.25 15.02
C LYS A 298 10.73 11.74 14.81
N SER A 299 9.93 12.42 14.00
CA SER A 299 10.04 13.86 13.73
C SER A 299 8.65 14.47 13.66
N THR A 300 8.54 15.74 14.05
CA THR A 300 7.32 16.54 13.90
C THR A 300 7.33 17.39 12.63
N LYS A 301 8.42 17.38 11.85
CA LYS A 301 8.53 18.12 10.60
C LYS A 301 7.85 17.38 9.45
N TYR A 302 7.01 18.06 8.69
CA TYR A 302 6.13 17.43 7.69
C TYR A 302 6.89 16.72 6.57
N ASN A 303 7.99 17.30 6.09
CA ASN A 303 8.82 16.63 5.09
C ASN A 303 9.50 15.35 5.61
N PHE A 304 9.87 15.28 6.90
CA PHE A 304 10.39 14.05 7.50
C PHE A 304 9.31 12.99 7.71
N ILE A 305 8.08 13.42 7.97
CA ILE A 305 6.91 12.52 8.03
C ILE A 305 6.63 11.94 6.65
N ALA A 306 6.58 12.78 5.61
CA ALA A 306 6.42 12.32 4.23
C ALA A 306 7.54 11.36 3.81
N PHE A 307 8.79 11.68 4.13
CA PHE A 307 9.93 10.80 3.87
C PHE A 307 9.79 9.45 4.59
N HIS A 308 9.36 9.45 5.86
CA HIS A 308 9.11 8.21 6.59
C HIS A 308 8.02 7.36 5.92
N VAL A 309 6.88 7.98 5.56
CA VAL A 309 5.77 7.31 4.84
C VAL A 309 6.29 6.67 3.56
N VAL A 310 6.98 7.43 2.71
CA VAL A 310 7.54 6.95 1.45
C VAL A 310 8.49 5.78 1.67
N MET A 311 9.40 5.86 2.64
CA MET A 311 10.37 4.79 2.91
C MET A 311 9.71 3.51 3.44
N VAL A 312 8.64 3.64 4.24
CA VAL A 312 7.85 2.48 4.69
C VAL A 312 7.15 1.82 3.50
N LEU A 313 6.47 2.61 2.67
CA LEU A 313 5.73 2.10 1.52
C LEU A 313 6.65 1.46 0.46
N ILE A 314 7.81 2.04 0.18
CA ILE A 314 8.80 1.42 -0.69
C ILE A 314 9.27 0.07 -0.11
N GLY A 315 9.58 0.03 1.20
CA GLY A 315 9.96 -1.22 1.86
C GLY A 315 8.88 -2.30 1.77
N TYR A 316 7.62 -1.91 2.00
CA TYR A 316 6.46 -2.78 1.87
C TYR A 316 6.29 -3.32 0.45
N LEU A 317 6.37 -2.43 -0.55
CA LEU A 317 6.30 -2.77 -1.96
C LEU A 317 7.39 -3.78 -2.38
N PHE A 318 8.63 -3.53 -2.03
CA PHE A 318 9.73 -4.46 -2.32
C PHE A 318 9.49 -5.85 -1.75
N PHE A 319 8.98 -5.90 -0.52
CA PHE A 319 8.75 -7.19 0.10
C PHE A 319 7.57 -7.95 -0.53
N GLN A 320 6.53 -7.24 -0.95
CA GLN A 320 5.43 -7.83 -1.72
C GLN A 320 5.92 -8.41 -3.05
N LEU A 321 6.71 -7.64 -3.81
CA LEU A 321 7.28 -8.08 -5.08
C LEU A 321 8.21 -9.28 -4.87
N TYR A 322 9.11 -9.22 -3.88
CA TYR A 322 10.01 -10.32 -3.56
C TYR A 322 9.27 -11.61 -3.19
N LYS A 323 8.18 -11.52 -2.43
CA LYS A 323 7.36 -12.67 -2.06
C LYS A 323 6.72 -13.37 -3.28
N GLY A 324 6.42 -12.61 -4.33
CA GLY A 324 5.90 -13.13 -5.61
C GLY A 324 6.96 -13.76 -6.53
N MET A 325 8.27 -13.58 -6.25
CA MET A 325 9.34 -14.19 -7.03
C MET A 325 9.58 -15.64 -6.61
N GLU A 326 10.20 -16.43 -7.50
CA GLU A 326 10.55 -17.84 -7.24
C GLU A 326 11.41 -18.00 -5.97
N GLU A 327 12.40 -17.14 -5.79
CA GLU A 327 13.26 -17.11 -4.60
C GLU A 327 12.49 -16.81 -3.30
N GLY A 328 11.41 -16.05 -3.39
CA GLY A 328 10.51 -15.72 -2.28
C GLY A 328 9.50 -16.83 -1.95
N GLY A 329 9.35 -17.85 -2.80
CA GLY A 329 8.37 -18.94 -2.64
C GLY A 329 8.49 -19.71 -1.33
N LYS A 330 9.67 -19.75 -0.71
CA LYS A 330 9.87 -20.31 0.64
C LYS A 330 9.04 -19.61 1.74
N TYR A 331 8.51 -18.43 1.46
CA TYR A 331 7.64 -17.65 2.34
C TYR A 331 6.17 -17.76 1.95
N GLU A 332 5.85 -18.54 0.93
CA GLU A 332 4.47 -18.81 0.52
C GLU A 332 3.66 -19.37 1.69
N GLY A 333 2.41 -18.95 1.81
CA GLY A 333 1.52 -19.35 2.91
C GLY A 333 1.86 -18.74 4.29
N LYS A 334 2.95 -17.97 4.41
CA LYS A 334 3.25 -17.23 5.66
C LYS A 334 2.64 -15.84 5.59
N THR A 335 2.19 -15.36 6.75
CA THR A 335 1.78 -13.96 6.86
C THR A 335 3.00 -13.07 6.55
N LEU A 336 2.75 -11.95 5.89
CA LEU A 336 3.80 -11.02 5.47
C LEU A 336 4.78 -10.63 6.61
N PRO A 337 4.30 -10.32 7.85
CA PRO A 337 5.18 -10.01 8.96
C PRO A 337 6.12 -11.13 9.37
N VAL A 338 5.61 -12.37 9.42
CA VAL A 338 6.41 -13.54 9.77
C VAL A 338 7.45 -13.83 8.69
N ALA A 339 7.03 -13.74 7.42
CA ALA A 339 7.94 -13.92 6.30
C ALA A 339 9.05 -12.87 6.29
N MET A 340 8.69 -11.59 6.49
CA MET A 340 9.64 -10.48 6.56
C MET A 340 10.62 -10.63 7.71
N LYS A 341 10.12 -10.93 8.92
CA LYS A 341 10.97 -11.14 10.10
C LYS A 341 12.01 -12.23 9.81
N LYS A 342 11.56 -13.36 9.30
CA LYS A 342 12.44 -14.48 8.98
C LYS A 342 13.47 -14.12 7.90
N TYR A 343 13.04 -13.46 6.83
CA TYR A 343 13.93 -12.98 5.76
C TYR A 343 15.03 -12.07 6.30
N VAL A 344 14.66 -11.11 7.17
CA VAL A 344 15.61 -10.17 7.77
C VAL A 344 16.57 -10.90 8.74
N GLU A 345 16.05 -11.82 9.56
CA GLU A 345 16.86 -12.63 10.45
C GLU A 345 17.88 -13.48 9.69
N ASP A 346 17.46 -14.12 8.61
CA ASP A 346 18.31 -14.99 7.79
C ASP A 346 19.45 -14.22 7.07
N ARG A 347 19.23 -12.92 6.74
CA ARG A 347 20.17 -12.12 5.94
C ARG A 347 20.91 -11.02 6.72
N SER A 348 20.53 -10.75 7.95
CA SER A 348 21.10 -9.65 8.74
C SER A 348 22.23 -10.06 9.67
N LYS A 349 22.51 -11.35 9.79
CA LYS A 349 23.60 -11.84 10.63
C LYS A 349 24.90 -11.76 9.85
N SER A 350 25.79 -10.89 10.31
CA SER A 350 27.16 -10.81 9.80
C SER A 350 28.12 -11.34 10.87
N ILE A 351 29.07 -12.14 10.43
CA ILE A 351 30.13 -12.70 11.28
C ILE A 351 31.42 -11.97 10.93
N ILE A 352 31.99 -11.30 11.93
CA ILE A 352 33.26 -10.62 11.79
C ILE A 352 34.33 -11.52 12.40
N ILE A 353 35.25 -11.98 11.58
CA ILE A 353 36.45 -12.71 12.04
C ILE A 353 37.60 -11.71 12.06
N TYR A 354 38.14 -11.50 13.24
CA TYR A 354 39.25 -10.60 13.48
C TYR A 354 40.49 -11.40 13.87
N SER A 355 41.62 -11.14 13.19
CA SER A 355 42.94 -11.73 13.52
C SER A 355 44.03 -10.68 13.37
N GLY A 356 44.49 -10.13 14.47
CA GLY A 356 45.54 -9.11 14.50
C GLY A 356 45.16 -7.84 13.72
N GLN A 357 45.81 -7.57 12.61
CA GLN A 357 45.56 -6.41 11.75
C GLN A 357 44.57 -6.69 10.63
N TYR A 358 44.06 -7.91 10.51
CA TYR A 358 43.18 -8.34 9.46
C TYR A 358 41.80 -8.67 10.02
N PHE A 359 40.78 -8.28 9.31
CA PHE A 359 39.43 -8.72 9.58
C PHE A 359 38.70 -9.12 8.29
N ALA A 360 37.76 -10.04 8.41
CA ALA A 360 36.89 -10.45 7.34
C ALA A 360 35.44 -10.42 7.83
N ILE A 361 34.53 -9.93 7.01
CA ILE A 361 33.12 -9.87 7.30
C ILE A 361 32.43 -10.87 6.37
N PHE A 362 31.68 -11.79 6.95
CA PHE A 362 30.89 -12.79 6.22
C PHE A 362 29.43 -12.63 6.51
N GLY A 363 28.59 -12.78 5.50
CA GLY A 363 27.18 -13.11 5.71
C GLY A 363 27.07 -14.49 6.40
N PHE A 364 25.96 -14.74 7.08
CA PHE A 364 25.79 -16.01 7.81
C PHE A 364 25.93 -17.23 6.89
N LEU A 365 25.33 -17.18 5.69
CA LEU A 365 25.42 -18.27 4.71
C LEU A 365 26.86 -18.46 4.19
N GLU A 366 27.56 -17.37 3.89
CA GLU A 366 28.97 -17.41 3.47
C GLU A 366 29.84 -18.02 4.55
N PHE A 367 29.62 -17.64 5.81
CA PHE A 367 30.34 -18.22 6.93
C PHE A 367 30.08 -19.72 7.06
N ILE A 368 28.83 -20.18 6.89
CA ILE A 368 28.49 -21.62 6.89
C ILE A 368 29.17 -22.35 5.73
N GLN A 369 29.20 -21.74 4.53
CA GLN A 369 29.91 -22.32 3.38
C GLN A 369 31.42 -22.40 3.62
N LEU A 370 32.02 -21.32 4.15
CA LEU A 370 33.40 -21.31 4.54
C LEU A 370 33.68 -22.42 5.58
N TYR A 371 32.90 -22.49 6.65
CA TYR A 371 33.01 -23.51 7.68
C TYR A 371 32.89 -24.92 7.11
N ALA A 372 31.96 -25.16 6.20
CA ALA A 372 31.77 -26.46 5.56
C ALA A 372 32.98 -26.89 4.72
N SER A 373 33.62 -25.92 4.05
CA SER A 373 34.80 -26.14 3.19
C SER A 373 36.14 -26.25 3.92
N CYS A 374 36.19 -25.84 5.18
CA CYS A 374 37.44 -25.86 5.97
C CYS A 374 37.80 -27.26 6.47
N GLY A 375 39.11 -27.51 6.62
CA GLY A 375 39.63 -28.67 7.29
C GLY A 375 39.37 -28.67 8.82
N THR A 376 39.57 -29.82 9.46
CA THR A 376 39.21 -30.05 10.87
C THR A 376 39.84 -29.05 11.84
N GLU A 377 41.12 -28.67 11.63
CA GLU A 377 41.81 -27.72 12.49
C GLU A 377 41.21 -26.32 12.44
N VAL A 378 40.84 -25.85 11.24
CA VAL A 378 40.18 -24.53 11.05
C VAL A 378 38.79 -24.55 11.63
N LYS A 379 38.05 -25.66 11.49
CA LYS A 379 36.70 -25.81 12.10
C LYS A 379 36.77 -25.66 13.62
N GLN A 380 37.73 -26.29 14.27
CA GLN A 380 37.91 -26.16 15.72
C GLN A 380 38.12 -24.69 16.16
N CYS A 381 38.77 -23.88 15.33
CA CYS A 381 38.95 -22.45 15.61
C CYS A 381 37.62 -21.65 15.38
N LEU A 382 36.75 -22.11 14.48
CA LEU A 382 35.49 -21.45 14.14
C LEU A 382 34.32 -21.91 15.00
N ASP A 383 34.39 -23.09 15.63
CA ASP A 383 33.33 -23.65 16.50
C ASP A 383 32.84 -22.69 17.60
N PRO A 384 33.74 -21.94 18.31
CA PRO A 384 33.28 -20.99 19.32
C PRO A 384 32.49 -19.81 18.74
N ILE A 385 32.70 -19.50 17.46
CA ILE A 385 31.91 -18.46 16.75
C ILE A 385 30.56 -19.00 16.39
N LEU A 386 30.51 -20.22 15.84
CA LEU A 386 29.27 -20.89 15.46
C LEU A 386 28.31 -21.09 16.64
N SER A 387 28.86 -21.38 17.81
CA SER A 387 28.06 -21.56 19.04
C SER A 387 27.39 -20.28 19.57
N LYS A 388 27.81 -19.10 19.08
CA LYS A 388 27.29 -17.78 19.48
C LYS A 388 26.29 -17.19 18.47
N VAL A 389 26.11 -17.80 17.32
CA VAL A 389 25.26 -17.37 16.23
C VAL A 389 23.99 -18.20 16.15
#